data_9463d534b8fc1da893e60acb3ca845e2
#
_entry.id   9463d534b8fc1da893e60acb3ca845e2
#
_cell.length_a   1.000
_cell.length_b   1.000
_cell.length_c   1.000
_cell.angle_alpha   90.00
_cell.angle_beta   90.00
_cell.angle_gamma   90.00
#
_symmetry.space_group_name_H-M   'P 1'
#
loop_
_entity.id
_entity.type
_entity.pdbx_description
1 polymer ?
#
loop_
_entity_poly.entity_id
_entity_poly.type
_entity_poly.pdbx_seq_one_letter_code
_entity_poly.pdbx_strand_id
1 'polypeptide(L)'
;MSEFQTIHAGNAGTIDVGGDLTVNRLGFGAMRITGDGIWGPPADRDEAKAVLRRAIELGVNFIDTADSYGPHVSEELIREALHPYPDDLVIATKGGLERTGPGQWPRNGRPEHLIEACEGSLRRLKLEQITLYQFHRPDPTVPLEDSIGALVTLKEQGKIRHIGLSNVTEEQLRQAQRLTPIVSIQNRYNVDDRGSESLVDLCEQEQMVFLPWAPIQNLDSTGSVHKLAQRYDATTRQNVLAWLLARSPSILPIPGTGSVSHLDANVAAAAITLTMAEVDSVTDNG
;
A
#
# COMPACT_ATOMS: atom_id res chain seq x y z
N MET A 1 34.35 -12.47 -4.46
CA MET A 1 33.93 -11.08 -4.74
C MET A 1 32.42 -11.11 -4.80
N SER A 2 31.72 -10.65 -3.76
CA SER A 2 30.25 -10.54 -3.78
C SER A 2 29.91 -9.47 -4.84
N GLU A 3 29.17 -9.86 -5.89
CA GLU A 3 28.52 -8.88 -6.75
C GLU A 3 27.66 -8.01 -5.83
N PHE A 4 27.93 -6.73 -5.80
CA PHE A 4 27.04 -5.78 -5.13
C PHE A 4 25.70 -5.84 -5.84
N GLN A 5 24.75 -6.54 -5.26
CA GLN A 5 23.40 -6.62 -5.80
C GLN A 5 22.83 -5.19 -5.78
N THR A 6 22.53 -4.66 -6.96
CA THR A 6 21.97 -3.31 -7.10
C THR A 6 20.68 -3.22 -6.31
N ILE A 7 20.52 -2.18 -5.47
CA ILE A 7 19.27 -1.94 -4.73
C ILE A 7 18.17 -1.65 -5.74
N HIS A 8 17.18 -2.56 -5.83
CA HIS A 8 16.09 -2.44 -6.80
C HIS A 8 14.85 -3.21 -6.31
N ALA A 9 13.67 -2.60 -6.43
CA ALA A 9 12.40 -3.20 -5.98
C ALA A 9 12.08 -4.53 -6.71
N GLY A 10 12.50 -4.65 -7.97
CA GLY A 10 12.36 -5.87 -8.78
C GLY A 10 13.10 -7.10 -8.23
N ASN A 11 14.06 -6.93 -7.30
CA ASN A 11 14.71 -8.08 -6.63
C ASN A 11 13.73 -8.91 -5.79
N ALA A 12 12.59 -8.34 -5.38
CA ALA A 12 11.51 -9.05 -4.70
C ALA A 12 10.61 -9.89 -5.66
N GLY A 13 10.87 -9.86 -6.96
CA GLY A 13 10.00 -10.43 -7.98
C GLY A 13 8.84 -9.50 -8.34
N THR A 14 7.85 -10.04 -9.04
CA THR A 14 6.67 -9.31 -9.51
C THR A 14 5.38 -9.93 -9.01
N ILE A 15 4.29 -9.16 -9.04
CA ILE A 15 2.93 -9.60 -8.73
C ILE A 15 1.95 -8.96 -9.71
N ASP A 16 0.90 -9.71 -10.08
CA ASP A 16 -0.15 -9.20 -10.95
C ASP A 16 -1.31 -8.65 -10.11
N VAL A 17 -1.70 -7.41 -10.38
CA VAL A 17 -2.87 -6.76 -9.80
C VAL A 17 -4.02 -6.86 -10.78
N GLY A 18 -5.08 -7.57 -10.42
CA GLY A 18 -6.26 -7.74 -11.28
C GLY A 18 -6.03 -8.61 -12.53
N GLY A 19 -4.88 -9.29 -12.64
CA GLY A 19 -4.53 -10.18 -13.73
C GLY A 19 -4.03 -9.50 -15.01
N ASP A 20 -3.88 -8.18 -14.99
CA ASP A 20 -3.50 -7.38 -16.18
C ASP A 20 -2.52 -6.24 -15.90
N LEU A 21 -2.04 -6.13 -14.65
CA LEU A 21 -1.08 -5.11 -14.21
C LEU A 21 0.05 -5.78 -13.44
N THR A 22 1.20 -5.93 -14.06
CA THR A 22 2.37 -6.49 -13.40
C THR A 22 3.18 -5.40 -12.71
N VAL A 23 3.40 -5.53 -11.39
CA VAL A 23 4.21 -4.59 -10.61
C VAL A 23 5.30 -5.31 -9.81
N ASN A 24 6.37 -4.60 -9.45
CA ASN A 24 7.40 -5.12 -8.55
C ASN A 24 6.82 -5.31 -7.15
N ARG A 25 7.17 -6.41 -6.46
CA ARG A 25 6.59 -6.81 -5.18
C ARG A 25 7.05 -6.01 -3.97
N LEU A 26 7.56 -4.79 -4.18
CA LEU A 26 7.84 -3.81 -3.15
C LEU A 26 7.41 -2.44 -3.65
N GLY A 27 6.29 -1.95 -3.13
CA GLY A 27 5.72 -0.66 -3.46
C GLY A 27 6.15 0.44 -2.49
N PHE A 28 5.55 1.61 -2.63
CA PHE A 28 5.76 2.79 -1.78
C PHE A 28 4.45 3.33 -1.23
N GLY A 29 4.36 3.47 0.11
CA GLY A 29 3.23 4.11 0.79
C GLY A 29 3.47 5.60 0.99
N ALA A 30 2.67 6.44 0.34
CA ALA A 30 2.88 7.89 0.28
C ALA A 30 2.26 8.66 1.47
N MET A 31 1.78 7.98 2.51
CA MET A 31 1.19 8.65 3.69
C MET A 31 2.20 9.51 4.43
N ARG A 32 3.48 9.08 4.51
CA ARG A 32 4.53 9.73 5.31
C ARG A 32 5.23 10.90 4.62
N ILE A 33 4.88 11.23 3.37
CA ILE A 33 5.38 12.43 2.68
C ILE A 33 4.53 13.68 2.98
N THR A 34 3.56 13.60 3.89
CA THR A 34 2.72 14.71 4.36
C THR A 34 3.19 15.23 5.70
N GLY A 35 2.59 16.30 6.19
CA GLY A 35 2.94 16.91 7.48
C GLY A 35 2.57 16.04 8.69
N ASP A 36 2.92 16.51 9.87
CA ASP A 36 2.68 15.81 11.13
C ASP A 36 1.19 15.51 11.34
N GLY A 37 0.90 14.32 11.91
CA GLY A 37 -0.48 13.85 12.05
C GLY A 37 -1.16 13.53 10.71
N ILE A 38 -0.38 13.38 9.62
CA ILE A 38 -0.87 13.20 8.24
C ILE A 38 -1.77 14.39 7.86
N TRP A 39 -1.31 15.59 8.20
CA TRP A 39 -2.06 16.83 8.04
C TRP A 39 -1.20 17.95 7.46
N GLY A 40 -1.68 18.59 6.40
CA GLY A 40 -0.98 19.66 5.71
C GLY A 40 0.28 19.19 4.95
N PRO A 41 1.01 20.15 4.40
CA PRO A 41 2.26 19.87 3.69
C PRO A 41 3.37 19.43 4.64
N PRO A 42 4.36 18.64 4.16
CA PRO A 42 5.55 18.31 4.92
C PRO A 42 6.39 19.56 5.20
N ALA A 43 7.24 19.48 6.23
CA ALA A 43 8.17 20.55 6.57
C ALA A 43 9.16 20.83 5.42
N ASP A 44 9.58 19.78 4.72
CA ASP A 44 10.42 19.86 3.52
C ASP A 44 9.70 19.20 2.33
N ARG A 45 9.16 20.07 1.46
CA ARG A 45 8.45 19.64 0.26
C ARG A 45 9.38 19.12 -0.83
N ASP A 46 10.62 19.60 -0.88
CA ASP A 46 11.59 19.17 -1.87
C ASP A 46 12.16 17.79 -1.51
N GLU A 47 12.41 17.52 -0.23
CA GLU A 47 12.76 16.18 0.24
C GLU A 47 11.62 15.17 -0.04
N ALA A 48 10.38 15.54 0.21
CA ALA A 48 9.23 14.67 -0.10
C ALA A 48 9.15 14.31 -1.60
N LYS A 49 9.42 15.27 -2.49
CA LYS A 49 9.51 15.03 -3.95
C LYS A 49 10.75 14.22 -4.33
N ALA A 50 11.88 14.42 -3.64
CA ALA A 50 13.09 13.64 -3.85
C ALA A 50 12.86 12.16 -3.49
N VAL A 51 12.16 11.86 -2.38
CA VAL A 51 11.74 10.50 -2.01
C VAL A 51 10.93 9.84 -3.13
N LEU A 52 9.95 10.54 -3.70
CA LEU A 52 9.11 10.00 -4.78
C LEU A 52 9.93 9.70 -6.04
N ARG A 53 10.82 10.60 -6.46
CA ARG A 53 11.70 10.39 -7.62
C ARG A 53 12.66 9.22 -7.37
N ARG A 54 13.23 9.19 -6.17
CA ARG A 54 14.12 8.10 -5.77
C ARG A 54 13.43 6.73 -5.78
N ALA A 55 12.16 6.67 -5.39
CA ALA A 55 11.38 5.44 -5.46
C ALA A 55 11.33 4.88 -6.90
N ILE A 56 11.06 5.74 -7.88
CA ILE A 56 11.06 5.34 -9.31
C ILE A 56 12.46 4.90 -9.76
N GLU A 57 13.53 5.62 -9.39
CA GLU A 57 14.91 5.24 -9.71
C GLU A 57 15.29 3.86 -9.15
N LEU A 58 14.71 3.48 -8.01
CA LEU A 58 14.91 2.18 -7.38
C LEU A 58 13.96 1.09 -7.92
N GLY A 59 13.22 1.37 -9.00
CA GLY A 59 12.33 0.41 -9.63
C GLY A 59 11.00 0.19 -8.91
N VAL A 60 10.61 1.09 -7.99
CA VAL A 60 9.25 1.05 -7.44
C VAL A 60 8.29 1.54 -8.51
N ASN A 61 7.37 0.68 -8.93
CA ASN A 61 6.35 1.00 -9.92
C ASN A 61 4.91 0.82 -9.38
N PHE A 62 4.75 0.79 -8.05
CA PHE A 62 3.48 0.82 -7.36
C PHE A 62 3.53 1.83 -6.21
N ILE A 63 2.72 2.89 -6.29
CA ILE A 63 2.57 3.90 -5.25
C ILE A 63 1.17 3.85 -4.68
N ASP A 64 1.05 3.70 -3.35
CA ASP A 64 -0.21 3.74 -2.61
C ASP A 64 -0.38 5.10 -1.92
N THR A 65 -1.46 5.79 -2.24
CA THR A 65 -1.84 7.06 -1.63
C THR A 65 -3.31 7.07 -1.22
N ALA A 66 -3.86 8.21 -0.84
CA ALA A 66 -5.27 8.47 -0.60
C ALA A 66 -5.58 9.98 -0.68
N ASP A 67 -6.82 10.32 -1.00
CA ASP A 67 -7.35 11.68 -0.97
C ASP A 67 -7.23 12.32 0.43
N SER A 68 -7.39 11.50 1.46
CA SER A 68 -7.34 11.89 2.87
C SER A 68 -5.93 12.13 3.43
N TYR A 69 -4.86 11.86 2.65
CA TYR A 69 -3.49 12.09 3.12
C TYR A 69 -3.08 13.54 2.90
N GLY A 70 -3.06 14.29 4.01
CA GLY A 70 -2.63 15.66 4.07
C GLY A 70 -3.68 16.77 4.18
N PRO A 71 -5.05 16.64 4.08
CA PRO A 71 -5.74 15.99 2.96
C PRO A 71 -5.29 16.53 1.60
N HIS A 72 -5.32 15.69 0.61
CA HIS A 72 -4.96 15.95 -0.80
C HIS A 72 -3.46 16.15 -1.08
N VAL A 73 -2.67 16.57 -0.10
CA VAL A 73 -1.25 16.93 -0.24
C VAL A 73 -0.41 15.79 -0.84
N SER A 74 -0.68 14.54 -0.46
CA SER A 74 0.06 13.38 -0.97
C SER A 74 -0.13 13.21 -2.48
N GLU A 75 -1.37 13.30 -2.98
CA GLU A 75 -1.68 13.21 -4.41
C GLU A 75 -1.07 14.38 -5.20
N GLU A 76 -1.10 15.59 -4.64
CA GLU A 76 -0.47 16.78 -5.26
C GLU A 76 1.05 16.59 -5.37
N LEU A 77 1.72 16.10 -4.31
CA LEU A 77 3.15 15.84 -4.31
C LEU A 77 3.55 14.76 -5.33
N ILE A 78 2.76 13.68 -5.44
CA ILE A 78 2.98 12.64 -6.45
C ILE A 78 2.92 13.25 -7.86
N ARG A 79 1.90 14.06 -8.14
CA ARG A 79 1.79 14.75 -9.43
C ARG A 79 2.97 15.71 -9.68
N GLU A 80 3.35 16.52 -8.70
CA GLU A 80 4.42 17.48 -8.85
C GLU A 80 5.80 16.84 -9.06
N ALA A 81 6.02 15.69 -8.42
CA ALA A 81 7.29 14.98 -8.49
C ALA A 81 7.43 14.15 -9.77
N LEU A 82 6.34 13.53 -10.23
CA LEU A 82 6.39 12.41 -11.17
C LEU A 82 5.64 12.63 -12.48
N HIS A 83 4.75 13.66 -12.58
CA HIS A 83 4.03 13.89 -13.84
C HIS A 83 4.91 14.63 -14.88
N PRO A 84 4.99 14.15 -16.16
CA PRO A 84 4.31 12.99 -16.72
C PRO A 84 4.83 11.68 -16.11
N TYR A 85 3.90 10.75 -15.82
CA TYR A 85 4.20 9.49 -15.16
C TYR A 85 4.91 8.50 -16.09
N PRO A 86 5.82 7.63 -15.55
CA PRO A 86 6.28 6.45 -16.28
C PRO A 86 5.11 5.56 -16.70
N ASP A 87 5.20 4.93 -17.87
CA ASP A 87 4.12 4.12 -18.46
C ASP A 87 3.74 2.90 -17.60
N ASP A 88 4.70 2.36 -16.84
CA ASP A 88 4.54 1.19 -15.97
C ASP A 88 4.17 1.55 -14.53
N LEU A 89 4.04 2.86 -14.20
CA LEU A 89 3.72 3.28 -12.84
C LEU A 89 2.23 3.12 -12.54
N VAL A 90 1.94 2.31 -11.54
CA VAL A 90 0.60 2.15 -10.97
C VAL A 90 0.46 3.08 -9.76
N ILE A 91 -0.51 3.99 -9.81
CA ILE A 91 -0.90 4.83 -8.66
C ILE A 91 -2.23 4.31 -8.15
N ALA A 92 -2.19 3.73 -6.93
CA ALA A 92 -3.38 3.34 -6.19
C ALA A 92 -3.77 4.47 -5.24
N THR A 93 -5.04 4.89 -5.25
CA THR A 93 -5.56 5.87 -4.31
C THR A 93 -6.87 5.39 -3.69
N LYS A 94 -7.38 6.13 -2.69
CA LYS A 94 -8.52 5.70 -1.87
C LYS A 94 -9.48 6.86 -1.63
N GLY A 95 -10.76 6.52 -1.42
CA GLY A 95 -11.78 7.41 -0.89
C GLY A 95 -12.61 6.73 0.19
N GLY A 96 -13.35 7.51 0.98
CA GLY A 96 -14.19 7.00 2.06
C GLY A 96 -13.76 7.39 3.46
N LEU A 97 -12.75 8.24 3.59
CA LEU A 97 -12.38 8.92 4.83
C LEU A 97 -12.37 10.44 4.61
N GLU A 98 -12.94 11.14 5.56
CA GLU A 98 -12.81 12.59 5.66
C GLU A 98 -11.69 12.97 6.63
N ARG A 99 -11.30 14.24 6.60
CA ARG A 99 -10.30 14.77 7.50
C ARG A 99 -10.83 16.07 8.12
N THR A 100 -10.98 16.08 9.43
CA THR A 100 -11.46 17.23 10.20
C THR A 100 -10.36 17.88 11.02
N GLY A 101 -9.18 17.27 11.07
CA GLY A 101 -8.00 17.76 11.76
C GLY A 101 -6.88 16.71 11.83
N PRO A 102 -5.71 17.05 12.41
CA PRO A 102 -4.62 16.11 12.62
C PRO A 102 -5.10 14.88 13.40
N GLY A 103 -4.79 13.67 12.89
CA GLY A 103 -5.16 12.41 13.53
C GLY A 103 -6.67 12.08 13.57
N GLN A 104 -7.52 12.90 12.96
CA GLN A 104 -8.97 12.66 12.90
C GLN A 104 -9.34 12.10 11.52
N TRP A 105 -10.06 10.96 11.53
CA TRP A 105 -10.37 10.16 10.34
C TRP A 105 -11.84 9.72 10.32
N PRO A 106 -12.82 10.65 10.25
CA PRO A 106 -14.23 10.29 10.10
C PRO A 106 -14.42 9.43 8.84
N ARG A 107 -15.30 8.41 8.97
CA ARG A 107 -15.67 7.57 7.83
C ARG A 107 -16.81 8.24 7.08
N ASN A 108 -16.78 8.13 5.77
CA ASN A 108 -17.87 8.56 4.90
C ASN A 108 -17.98 7.61 3.70
N GLY A 109 -18.84 6.60 3.87
CA GLY A 109 -19.10 5.59 2.84
C GLY A 109 -20.23 5.96 1.87
N ARG A 110 -20.79 7.18 1.96
CA ARG A 110 -21.91 7.59 1.10
C ARG A 110 -21.48 7.61 -0.37
N PRO A 111 -22.34 7.12 -1.26
CA PRO A 111 -22.08 7.09 -2.71
C PRO A 111 -21.61 8.43 -3.30
N GLU A 112 -22.28 9.52 -2.92
CA GLU A 112 -21.96 10.86 -3.43
C GLU A 112 -20.54 11.29 -3.04
N HIS A 113 -20.14 11.01 -1.78
CA HIS A 113 -18.80 11.31 -1.30
C HIS A 113 -17.73 10.48 -2.03
N LEU A 114 -17.97 9.19 -2.23
CA LEU A 114 -17.02 8.31 -2.93
C LEU A 114 -16.81 8.74 -4.39
N ILE A 115 -17.88 9.16 -5.07
CA ILE A 115 -17.82 9.69 -6.44
C ILE A 115 -17.03 11.00 -6.46
N GLU A 116 -17.36 11.96 -5.58
CA GLU A 116 -16.67 13.25 -5.49
C GLU A 116 -15.17 13.09 -5.16
N ALA A 117 -14.85 12.23 -4.20
CA ALA A 117 -13.48 11.90 -3.80
C ALA A 117 -12.66 11.34 -4.97
N CYS A 118 -13.24 10.39 -5.72
CA CYS A 118 -12.60 9.79 -6.89
C CYS A 118 -12.35 10.85 -7.99
N GLU A 119 -13.34 11.65 -8.32
CA GLU A 119 -13.20 12.73 -9.30
C GLU A 119 -12.20 13.79 -8.85
N GLY A 120 -12.13 14.07 -7.55
CA GLY A 120 -11.11 14.91 -6.94
C GLY A 120 -9.70 14.34 -7.13
N SER A 121 -9.52 13.04 -6.89
CA SER A 121 -8.25 12.35 -7.09
C SER A 121 -7.80 12.34 -8.54
N LEU A 122 -8.72 12.09 -9.50
CA LEU A 122 -8.43 12.19 -10.94
C LEU A 122 -7.90 13.57 -11.32
N ARG A 123 -8.54 14.64 -10.83
CA ARG A 123 -8.09 16.02 -11.11
C ARG A 123 -6.72 16.32 -10.49
N ARG A 124 -6.50 15.95 -9.22
CA ARG A 124 -5.24 16.21 -8.51
C ARG A 124 -4.07 15.46 -9.11
N LEU A 125 -4.26 14.19 -9.44
CA LEU A 125 -3.26 13.34 -10.06
C LEU A 125 -3.11 13.57 -11.57
N LYS A 126 -4.02 14.32 -12.21
CA LYS A 126 -4.08 14.48 -13.68
C LYS A 126 -4.15 13.13 -14.41
N LEU A 127 -4.98 12.24 -13.92
CA LEU A 127 -5.27 10.95 -14.54
C LEU A 127 -6.65 10.97 -15.18
N GLU A 128 -6.79 10.31 -16.32
CA GLU A 128 -8.10 10.07 -16.95
C GLU A 128 -8.81 8.87 -16.30
N GLN A 129 -8.03 7.89 -15.84
CA GLN A 129 -8.49 6.70 -15.13
C GLN A 129 -7.54 6.34 -13.99
N ILE A 130 -8.07 6.09 -12.79
CA ILE A 130 -7.30 5.53 -11.67
C ILE A 130 -7.20 4.01 -11.86
N THR A 131 -5.98 3.49 -11.86
CA THR A 131 -5.71 2.08 -12.12
C THR A 131 -6.24 1.17 -11.01
N LEU A 132 -6.02 1.54 -9.72
CA LEU A 132 -6.57 0.86 -8.55
C LEU A 132 -7.18 1.89 -7.61
N TYR A 133 -8.49 1.84 -7.43
CA TYR A 133 -9.22 2.68 -6.46
C TYR A 133 -9.72 1.82 -5.31
N GLN A 134 -9.41 2.22 -4.07
CA GLN A 134 -9.71 1.44 -2.90
C GLN A 134 -10.77 2.12 -2.02
N PHE A 135 -11.75 1.36 -1.56
CA PHE A 135 -12.63 1.81 -0.48
C PHE A 135 -11.83 1.82 0.82
N HIS A 136 -11.54 3.02 1.35
CA HIS A 136 -10.55 3.20 2.41
C HIS A 136 -10.95 2.53 3.72
N ARG A 137 -12.25 2.59 4.07
CA ARG A 137 -12.80 1.93 5.27
C ARG A 137 -14.32 1.87 5.22
N PRO A 138 -14.94 0.72 5.50
CA PRO A 138 -16.38 0.62 5.62
C PRO A 138 -16.94 1.58 6.67
N ASP A 139 -18.03 2.28 6.32
CA ASP A 139 -18.77 3.16 7.20
C ASP A 139 -19.96 2.40 7.78
N PRO A 140 -20.04 2.21 9.11
CA PRO A 140 -21.12 1.43 9.72
C PRO A 140 -22.50 2.10 9.60
N THR A 141 -22.57 3.36 9.17
CA THR A 141 -23.82 4.11 9.00
C THR A 141 -24.38 4.03 7.57
N VAL A 142 -23.62 3.41 6.65
CA VAL A 142 -23.99 3.26 5.24
C VAL A 142 -23.95 1.78 4.87
N PRO A 143 -24.99 1.22 4.22
CA PRO A 143 -24.93 -0.14 3.71
C PRO A 143 -23.71 -0.34 2.81
N LEU A 144 -22.96 -1.41 3.02
CA LEU A 144 -21.75 -1.67 2.25
C LEU A 144 -22.05 -1.76 0.74
N GLU A 145 -23.19 -2.32 0.40
CA GLU A 145 -23.67 -2.45 -0.99
C GLU A 145 -23.82 -1.10 -1.68
N ASP A 146 -24.25 -0.06 -0.97
CA ASP A 146 -24.40 1.29 -1.54
C ASP A 146 -23.01 1.89 -1.84
N SER A 147 -22.07 1.74 -0.91
CA SER A 147 -20.68 2.18 -1.11
C SER A 147 -20.00 1.46 -2.27
N ILE A 148 -20.16 0.13 -2.35
CA ILE A 148 -19.60 -0.67 -3.45
C ILE A 148 -20.30 -0.34 -4.78
N GLY A 149 -21.61 -0.09 -4.77
CA GLY A 149 -22.37 0.34 -5.94
C GLY A 149 -21.83 1.63 -6.56
N ALA A 150 -21.38 2.59 -5.73
CA ALA A 150 -20.70 3.80 -6.21
C ALA A 150 -19.40 3.47 -6.94
N LEU A 151 -18.60 2.53 -6.42
CA LEU A 151 -17.35 2.11 -7.07
C LEU A 151 -17.63 1.36 -8.39
N VAL A 152 -18.67 0.54 -8.43
CA VAL A 152 -19.13 -0.12 -9.67
C VAL A 152 -19.49 0.92 -10.72
N THR A 153 -20.27 1.95 -10.35
CA THR A 153 -20.63 3.06 -11.23
C THR A 153 -19.39 3.79 -11.76
N LEU A 154 -18.41 4.09 -10.90
CA LEU A 154 -17.14 4.72 -11.33
C LEU A 154 -16.35 3.83 -12.31
N LYS A 155 -16.38 2.52 -12.11
CA LYS A 155 -15.75 1.56 -13.03
C LYS A 155 -16.46 1.50 -14.38
N GLU A 156 -17.78 1.45 -14.40
CA GLU A 156 -18.60 1.47 -15.62
C GLU A 156 -18.42 2.78 -16.41
N GLN A 157 -18.19 3.90 -15.71
CA GLN A 157 -17.85 5.18 -16.33
C GLN A 157 -16.41 5.26 -16.83
N GLY A 158 -15.58 4.22 -16.62
CA GLY A 158 -14.18 4.20 -17.01
C GLY A 158 -13.26 5.08 -16.15
N LYS A 159 -13.76 5.63 -15.03
CA LYS A 159 -12.99 6.48 -14.11
C LYS A 159 -12.00 5.70 -13.26
N ILE A 160 -12.33 4.45 -12.96
CA ILE A 160 -11.45 3.50 -12.25
C ILE A 160 -11.38 2.19 -13.02
N ARG A 161 -10.22 1.51 -12.98
CA ARG A 161 -10.04 0.23 -13.67
C ARG A 161 -10.32 -0.95 -12.73
N HIS A 162 -9.70 -0.96 -11.57
CA HIS A 162 -9.82 -2.00 -10.56
C HIS A 162 -10.32 -1.44 -9.23
N ILE A 163 -11.02 -2.29 -8.48
CA ILE A 163 -11.56 -1.98 -7.15
C ILE A 163 -10.80 -2.80 -6.11
N GLY A 164 -10.30 -2.12 -5.08
CA GLY A 164 -9.74 -2.72 -3.87
C GLY A 164 -10.54 -2.32 -2.63
N LEU A 165 -10.33 -3.06 -1.54
CA LEU A 165 -10.93 -2.77 -0.24
C LEU A 165 -9.87 -2.59 0.82
N SER A 166 -10.14 -1.75 1.82
CA SER A 166 -9.23 -1.54 2.93
C SER A 166 -9.98 -1.60 4.27
N ASN A 167 -9.35 -2.20 5.28
CA ASN A 167 -9.89 -2.34 6.63
C ASN A 167 -11.23 -3.12 6.66
N VAL A 168 -11.31 -4.19 5.92
CA VAL A 168 -12.50 -5.05 5.80
C VAL A 168 -12.33 -6.39 6.52
N THR A 169 -13.45 -7.00 6.90
CA THR A 169 -13.53 -8.40 7.32
C THR A 169 -13.71 -9.30 6.10
N GLU A 170 -13.53 -10.62 6.28
CA GLU A 170 -13.83 -11.60 5.22
C GLU A 170 -15.30 -11.53 4.79
N GLU A 171 -16.23 -11.37 5.74
CA GLU A 171 -17.65 -11.23 5.44
C GLU A 171 -17.93 -10.04 4.54
N GLN A 172 -17.32 -8.89 4.83
CA GLN A 172 -17.44 -7.67 4.01
C GLN A 172 -16.82 -7.86 2.63
N LEU A 173 -15.68 -8.56 2.53
CA LEU A 173 -15.10 -8.93 1.25
C LEU A 173 -16.07 -9.79 0.43
N ARG A 174 -16.64 -10.84 1.04
CA ARG A 174 -17.63 -11.71 0.37
C ARG A 174 -18.87 -10.95 -0.06
N GLN A 175 -19.32 -9.97 0.74
CA GLN A 175 -20.40 -9.06 0.34
C GLN A 175 -20.06 -8.27 -0.93
N ALA A 176 -18.89 -7.62 -0.97
CA ALA A 176 -18.45 -6.85 -2.11
C ALA A 176 -18.24 -7.72 -3.38
N GLN A 177 -17.66 -8.92 -3.22
CA GLN A 177 -17.43 -9.85 -4.33
C GLN A 177 -18.71 -10.31 -5.03
N ARG A 178 -19.87 -10.28 -4.36
CA ARG A 178 -21.15 -10.56 -5.01
C ARG A 178 -21.59 -9.46 -6.00
N LEU A 179 -21.01 -8.27 -5.87
CA LEU A 179 -21.37 -7.09 -6.69
C LEU A 179 -20.36 -6.83 -7.81
N THR A 180 -19.08 -7.09 -7.54
CA THR A 180 -17.99 -6.78 -8.48
C THR A 180 -16.72 -7.55 -8.12
N PRO A 181 -15.83 -7.85 -9.09
CA PRO A 181 -14.50 -8.36 -8.78
C PRO A 181 -13.71 -7.39 -7.91
N ILE A 182 -13.12 -7.91 -6.82
CA ILE A 182 -12.20 -7.21 -5.92
C ILE A 182 -10.80 -7.77 -6.17
N VAL A 183 -9.83 -6.89 -6.45
CA VAL A 183 -8.47 -7.32 -6.83
C VAL A 183 -7.44 -7.16 -5.72
N SER A 184 -7.75 -6.38 -4.68
CA SER A 184 -6.83 -6.18 -3.55
C SER A 184 -7.54 -5.96 -2.23
N ILE A 185 -6.87 -6.38 -1.16
CA ILE A 185 -7.22 -6.09 0.23
C ILE A 185 -6.07 -5.34 0.88
N GLN A 186 -6.36 -4.23 1.56
CA GLN A 186 -5.38 -3.48 2.32
C GLN A 186 -5.76 -3.42 3.80
N ASN A 187 -5.20 -4.32 4.59
CA ASN A 187 -5.45 -4.40 6.03
C ASN A 187 -4.14 -4.27 6.83
N ARG A 188 -4.27 -3.98 8.12
CA ARG A 188 -3.14 -3.99 9.04
C ARG A 188 -2.57 -5.39 9.15
N TYR A 189 -1.26 -5.51 8.93
CA TYR A 189 -0.55 -6.78 9.04
C TYR A 189 0.97 -6.56 9.12
N ASN A 190 1.60 -7.16 10.11
CA ASN A 190 3.04 -7.23 10.29
C ASN A 190 3.39 -8.38 11.24
N VAL A 191 4.65 -8.53 11.63
CA VAL A 191 5.12 -9.62 12.52
C VAL A 191 4.45 -9.63 13.89
N ASP A 192 4.04 -8.46 14.42
CA ASP A 192 3.43 -8.29 15.75
C ASP A 192 1.91 -8.13 15.68
N ASP A 193 1.34 -8.00 14.48
CA ASP A 193 -0.10 -7.87 14.26
C ASP A 193 -0.55 -8.77 13.12
N ARG A 194 -1.07 -9.93 13.49
CA ARG A 194 -1.47 -11.04 12.61
C ARG A 194 -2.99 -11.17 12.47
N GLY A 195 -3.76 -10.18 12.92
CA GLY A 195 -5.22 -10.22 12.89
C GLY A 195 -5.85 -10.39 11.50
N SER A 196 -5.08 -10.15 10.44
CA SER A 196 -5.52 -10.34 9.04
C SER A 196 -4.93 -11.59 8.36
N GLU A 197 -4.38 -12.54 9.12
CA GLU A 197 -3.74 -13.75 8.60
C GLU A 197 -4.64 -14.52 7.61
N SER A 198 -5.89 -14.76 8.00
CA SER A 198 -6.86 -15.47 7.15
C SER A 198 -7.14 -14.75 5.83
N LEU A 199 -7.10 -13.41 5.83
CA LEU A 199 -7.26 -12.62 4.61
C LEU A 199 -6.01 -12.66 3.71
N VAL A 200 -4.80 -12.81 4.28
CA VAL A 200 -3.59 -13.06 3.50
C VAL A 200 -3.70 -14.39 2.76
N ASP A 201 -4.07 -15.47 3.48
CA ASP A 201 -4.24 -16.80 2.89
C ASP A 201 -5.35 -16.82 1.83
N LEU A 202 -6.43 -16.08 2.08
CA LEU A 202 -7.52 -15.95 1.13
C LEU A 202 -7.09 -15.18 -0.14
N CYS A 203 -6.31 -14.12 0.00
CA CYS A 203 -5.77 -13.38 -1.13
C CYS A 203 -4.87 -14.27 -2.01
N GLU A 204 -4.06 -15.13 -1.39
CA GLU A 204 -3.25 -16.10 -2.12
C GLU A 204 -4.11 -17.11 -2.89
N GLN A 205 -5.13 -17.67 -2.24
CA GLN A 205 -6.04 -18.66 -2.85
C GLN A 205 -6.84 -18.07 -4.03
N GLU A 206 -7.26 -16.82 -3.94
CA GLU A 206 -8.11 -16.15 -4.93
C GLU A 206 -7.33 -15.23 -5.89
N GLN A 207 -6.00 -15.27 -5.84
CA GLN A 207 -5.13 -14.44 -6.69
C GLN A 207 -5.40 -12.93 -6.57
N MET A 208 -5.72 -12.48 -5.37
CA MET A 208 -5.82 -11.07 -5.02
C MET A 208 -4.51 -10.58 -4.39
N VAL A 209 -4.25 -9.28 -4.48
CA VAL A 209 -3.09 -8.67 -3.81
C VAL A 209 -3.45 -8.28 -2.38
N PHE A 210 -2.62 -8.68 -1.42
CA PHE A 210 -2.70 -8.19 -0.04
C PHE A 210 -1.68 -7.09 0.19
N LEU A 211 -2.15 -5.90 0.56
CA LEU A 211 -1.35 -4.70 0.83
C LEU A 211 -1.28 -4.48 2.34
N PRO A 212 -0.22 -4.92 3.04
CA PRO A 212 -0.11 -4.69 4.48
C PRO A 212 0.13 -3.20 4.76
N TRP A 213 -0.80 -2.54 5.48
CA TRP A 213 -0.49 -1.23 6.02
C TRP A 213 0.16 -1.35 7.41
N ALA A 214 0.95 -0.35 7.79
CA ALA A 214 1.85 -0.38 8.96
C ALA A 214 2.82 -1.58 8.97
N PRO A 215 3.46 -1.91 7.83
CA PRO A 215 4.26 -3.12 7.70
C PRO A 215 5.47 -3.15 8.64
N ILE A 216 5.96 -1.98 9.09
CA ILE A 216 7.15 -1.81 9.92
C ILE A 216 6.91 -0.92 11.15
N GLN A 217 5.63 -0.80 11.61
CA GLN A 217 5.30 -0.04 12.83
C GLN A 217 5.27 -0.95 14.07
N ASN A 218 5.58 -0.33 15.23
CA ASN A 218 5.54 -0.96 16.54
C ASN A 218 6.32 -2.28 16.62
N LEU A 219 7.47 -2.32 15.96
CA LEU A 219 8.38 -3.44 16.06
C LEU A 219 9.02 -3.45 17.46
N ASP A 220 8.33 -3.99 18.44
CA ASP A 220 8.97 -4.55 19.61
C ASP A 220 9.73 -5.78 19.09
N SER A 221 11.02 -5.54 18.81
CA SER A 221 11.89 -6.52 18.15
C SER A 221 11.76 -7.88 18.81
N THR A 222 10.92 -8.73 18.24
CA THR A 222 10.86 -10.14 18.67
C THR A 222 12.24 -10.72 18.49
N GLY A 223 12.68 -11.53 19.46
CA GLY A 223 14.03 -12.09 19.47
C GLY A 223 14.39 -12.81 18.17
N SER A 224 13.41 -13.33 17.42
CA SER A 224 13.58 -14.02 16.12
C SER A 224 13.99 -13.05 15.01
N VAL A 225 13.30 -11.92 14.84
CA VAL A 225 13.64 -10.92 13.80
C VAL A 225 15.01 -10.29 14.07
N HIS A 226 15.37 -10.08 15.34
CA HIS A 226 16.69 -9.55 15.69
C HIS A 226 17.83 -10.53 15.34
N LYS A 227 17.62 -11.84 15.53
CA LYS A 227 18.58 -12.87 15.10
C LYS A 227 18.77 -12.87 13.58
N LEU A 228 17.69 -12.71 12.82
CA LEU A 228 17.77 -12.59 11.37
C LEU A 228 18.54 -11.33 10.95
N ALA A 229 18.31 -10.21 11.63
CA ALA A 229 19.01 -8.95 11.37
C ALA A 229 20.54 -9.12 11.45
N GLN A 230 21.02 -9.83 12.48
CA GLN A 230 22.45 -10.15 12.62
C GLN A 230 22.96 -11.09 11.52
N ARG A 231 22.18 -12.11 11.13
CA ARG A 231 22.57 -13.10 10.13
C ARG A 231 22.71 -12.51 8.73
N TYR A 232 21.81 -11.60 8.36
CA TYR A 232 21.77 -10.98 7.03
C TYR A 232 22.51 -9.66 6.94
N ASP A 233 23.20 -9.22 8.02
CA ASP A 233 23.84 -7.88 8.09
C ASP A 233 22.87 -6.77 7.67
N ALA A 234 21.63 -6.87 8.15
CA ALA A 234 20.52 -6.00 7.77
C ALA A 234 19.77 -5.49 9.01
N THR A 235 19.03 -4.41 8.86
CA THR A 235 18.23 -3.86 9.96
C THR A 235 17.01 -4.74 10.27
N THR A 236 16.47 -4.63 11.49
CA THR A 236 15.21 -5.31 11.87
C THR A 236 14.09 -4.96 10.89
N ARG A 237 13.98 -3.70 10.46
CA ARG A 237 12.97 -3.25 9.48
C ARG A 237 13.10 -3.95 8.13
N GLN A 238 14.31 -4.10 7.63
CA GLN A 238 14.55 -4.83 6.38
C GLN A 238 14.17 -6.30 6.49
N ASN A 239 14.48 -6.94 7.61
CA ASN A 239 14.12 -8.36 7.83
C ASN A 239 12.59 -8.54 7.98
N VAL A 240 11.87 -7.57 8.57
CA VAL A 240 10.39 -7.59 8.58
C VAL A 240 9.81 -7.47 7.18
N LEU A 241 10.36 -6.59 6.34
CA LEU A 241 9.93 -6.50 4.94
C LEU A 241 10.23 -7.78 4.15
N ALA A 242 11.42 -8.37 4.36
CA ALA A 242 11.79 -9.65 3.77
C ALA A 242 10.86 -10.79 4.24
N TRP A 243 10.48 -10.81 5.52
CA TRP A 243 9.51 -11.76 6.05
C TRP A 243 8.13 -11.59 5.38
N LEU A 244 7.62 -10.37 5.24
CA LEU A 244 6.37 -10.11 4.51
C LEU A 244 6.42 -10.64 3.09
N LEU A 245 7.51 -10.40 2.37
CA LEU A 245 7.73 -10.91 1.01
C LEU A 245 7.79 -12.44 0.95
N ALA A 246 8.35 -13.08 1.98
CA ALA A 246 8.48 -14.54 2.04
C ALA A 246 7.21 -15.23 2.57
N ARG A 247 6.37 -14.53 3.38
CA ARG A 247 5.16 -15.08 4.01
C ARG A 247 4.10 -15.53 3.00
N SER A 248 3.92 -14.77 1.93
CA SER A 248 2.97 -15.13 0.87
C SER A 248 3.30 -14.42 -0.45
N PRO A 249 3.15 -15.10 -1.61
CA PRO A 249 3.33 -14.48 -2.91
C PRO A 249 2.27 -13.40 -3.21
N SER A 250 1.15 -13.38 -2.50
CA SER A 250 0.11 -12.37 -2.64
C SER A 250 0.41 -11.04 -1.95
N ILE A 251 1.44 -11.00 -1.08
CA ILE A 251 1.79 -9.78 -0.34
C ILE A 251 2.59 -8.82 -1.21
N LEU A 252 2.15 -7.57 -1.25
CA LEU A 252 2.85 -6.41 -1.80
C LEU A 252 3.06 -5.39 -0.68
N PRO A 253 4.21 -5.39 0.03
CA PRO A 253 4.50 -4.42 1.06
C PRO A 253 4.61 -3.01 0.49
N ILE A 254 4.06 -2.02 1.21
CA ILE A 254 4.06 -0.61 0.85
C ILE A 254 4.69 0.25 1.97
N PRO A 255 5.96 0.02 2.34
CA PRO A 255 6.61 0.79 3.39
C PRO A 255 6.68 2.27 3.01
N GLY A 256 6.18 3.15 3.91
CA GLY A 256 6.18 4.59 3.71
C GLY A 256 7.25 5.30 4.53
N THR A 257 7.88 6.31 3.94
CA THR A 257 8.86 7.19 4.59
C THR A 257 8.89 8.57 3.97
N GLY A 258 9.32 9.57 4.72
CA GLY A 258 9.62 10.93 4.23
C GLY A 258 11.13 11.18 4.05
N SER A 259 11.98 10.14 4.06
CA SER A 259 13.44 10.26 3.95
C SER A 259 13.99 9.36 2.85
N VAL A 260 14.85 9.90 1.99
CA VAL A 260 15.52 9.16 0.91
C VAL A 260 16.35 8.01 1.47
N SER A 261 17.13 8.23 2.53
CA SER A 261 17.95 7.15 3.13
C SER A 261 17.13 6.01 3.71
N HIS A 262 15.97 6.30 4.30
CA HIS A 262 15.05 5.25 4.76
C HIS A 262 14.38 4.52 3.60
N LEU A 263 14.12 5.20 2.49
CA LEU A 263 13.61 4.55 1.27
C LEU A 263 14.63 3.58 0.70
N ASP A 264 15.89 3.99 0.55
CA ASP A 264 16.97 3.12 0.08
C ASP A 264 17.08 1.86 0.97
N ALA A 265 17.03 2.04 2.30
CA ALA A 265 17.04 0.93 3.25
C ALA A 265 15.82 0.01 3.11
N ASN A 266 14.62 0.56 2.91
CA ASN A 266 13.42 -0.24 2.70
C ASN A 266 13.50 -1.06 1.40
N VAL A 267 13.96 -0.44 0.31
CA VAL A 267 14.05 -1.14 -0.99
C VAL A 267 15.16 -2.20 -0.98
N ALA A 268 16.23 -1.99 -0.22
CA ALA A 268 17.30 -2.99 -0.06
C ALA A 268 16.78 -4.32 0.55
N ALA A 269 15.66 -4.30 1.27
CA ALA A 269 15.02 -5.50 1.79
C ALA A 269 14.59 -6.48 0.69
N ALA A 270 14.33 -6.00 -0.53
CA ALA A 270 13.97 -6.83 -1.70
C ALA A 270 15.04 -7.87 -2.07
N ALA A 271 16.30 -7.65 -1.66
CA ALA A 271 17.40 -8.56 -1.92
C ALA A 271 17.57 -9.66 -0.86
N ILE A 272 16.86 -9.58 0.27
CA ILE A 272 16.93 -10.54 1.37
C ILE A 272 15.98 -11.70 1.10
N THR A 273 16.54 -12.91 0.95
CA THR A 273 15.75 -14.13 0.76
C THR A 273 15.79 -14.96 2.04
N LEU A 274 14.65 -15.10 2.71
CA LEU A 274 14.51 -15.95 3.89
C LEU A 274 14.18 -17.38 3.47
N THR A 275 14.72 -18.35 4.23
CA THR A 275 14.30 -19.75 4.13
C THR A 275 12.96 -19.97 4.80
N MET A 276 12.21 -21.02 4.43
CA MET A 276 10.92 -21.35 5.09
C MET A 276 11.09 -21.53 6.60
N ALA A 277 12.15 -22.18 7.07
CA ALA A 277 12.42 -22.33 8.50
C ALA A 277 12.60 -20.99 9.23
N GLU A 278 13.15 -19.97 8.55
CA GLU A 278 13.28 -18.62 9.10
C GLU A 278 11.95 -17.89 9.13
N VAL A 279 11.15 -18.04 8.08
CA VAL A 279 9.76 -17.53 8.04
C VAL A 279 8.95 -18.11 9.17
N ASP A 280 8.99 -19.45 9.36
CA ASP A 280 8.27 -20.16 10.42
C ASP A 280 8.75 -19.70 11.81
N SER A 281 10.07 -19.52 11.99
CA SER A 281 10.62 -19.08 13.29
C SER A 281 10.17 -17.68 13.70
N VAL A 282 9.86 -16.80 12.74
CA VAL A 282 9.30 -15.47 13.00
C VAL A 282 7.79 -15.58 13.22
N THR A 283 7.13 -16.43 12.43
CA THR A 283 5.69 -16.65 12.46
C THR A 283 5.23 -17.24 13.81
N ASP A 284 5.97 -18.22 14.35
CA ASP A 284 5.60 -18.96 15.59
C ASP A 284 5.94 -18.22 16.87
N ASN A 285 6.79 -17.20 16.81
CA ASN A 285 7.28 -16.44 17.98
C ASN A 285 6.87 -14.96 17.97
N GLY A 286 5.96 -14.57 17.05
CA GLY A 286 5.38 -13.23 16.93
C GLY A 286 4.04 -13.07 17.62
#